data_15b699c11d251ccd076264d38d22c488
#
_entry.id   15b699c11d251ccd076264d38d22c488
#
_cell.length_a   1.000
_cell.length_b   1.000
_cell.length_c   1.000
_cell.angle_alpha   90.00
_cell.angle_beta   90.00
_cell.angle_gamma   90.00
#
_symmetry.space_group_name_H-M   'P 1'
#
loop_
_entity.id
_entity.type
_entity.pdbx_description
1 polymer ?
#
loop_
_entity_poly.entity_id
_entity_poly.type
_entity_poly.pdbx_seq_one_letter_code
_entity_poly.pdbx_strand_id
1 'polypeptide(L)'
;MKYHTNIDTIGIQIDASTIEEQNMIRFMLCRAIQEHNNVYIKWNKFLREEEILFNSSKIGSIKLGIMPLVDSYTKLRYLKYYIVLKFAGLKRYNSNLDNLSYSCLLTACKVLNTFNEPFKLTEIDICLDMHTDIQSTLAICTRKLPRTEYHPLTTSFYK
;
A
#
# COMPACT_ATOMS: atom_id res chain seq x y z
N MET A 1 -7.35 20.96 21.58
CA MET A 1 -6.53 20.14 20.68
C MET A 1 -7.43 19.42 19.71
N LYS A 2 -7.26 19.61 18.41
CA LYS A 2 -8.01 18.84 17.40
C LYS A 2 -7.09 17.72 16.88
N TYR A 3 -7.60 16.50 16.89
CA TYR A 3 -6.90 15.32 16.37
C TYR A 3 -7.64 14.83 15.12
N HIS A 4 -6.90 14.47 14.10
CA HIS A 4 -7.43 13.77 12.95
C HIS A 4 -6.65 12.48 12.76
N THR A 5 -7.35 11.36 12.82
CA THR A 5 -6.78 10.05 12.54
C THR A 5 -7.12 9.67 11.11
N ASN A 6 -6.10 9.31 10.33
CA ASN A 6 -6.24 8.89 8.94
C ASN A 6 -5.45 7.63 8.67
N ILE A 7 -5.84 6.90 7.64
CA ILE A 7 -5.04 5.80 7.09
C ILE A 7 -4.16 6.41 6.01
N ASP A 8 -2.84 6.18 6.10
CA ASP A 8 -1.88 6.66 5.11
C ASP A 8 -1.47 5.57 4.12
N THR A 9 -1.30 4.35 4.58
CA THR A 9 -0.90 3.23 3.75
C THR A 9 -1.82 2.02 3.96
N ILE A 10 -2.13 1.33 2.87
CA ILE A 10 -2.81 0.03 2.89
C ILE A 10 -2.03 -0.94 2.01
N GLY A 11 -1.74 -2.12 2.56
CA GLY A 11 -1.23 -3.29 1.85
C GLY A 11 -2.23 -4.43 1.88
N ILE A 12 -2.48 -5.02 0.73
CA ILE A 12 -3.33 -6.21 0.58
C ILE A 12 -2.57 -7.32 -0.13
N GLN A 13 -2.83 -8.56 0.27
CA GLN A 13 -2.31 -9.75 -0.37
C GLN A 13 -3.43 -10.55 -1.00
N ILE A 14 -3.23 -10.92 -2.24
CA ILE A 14 -4.08 -11.81 -3.03
C ILE A 14 -3.31 -13.10 -3.22
N ASP A 15 -3.88 -14.23 -2.81
CA ASP A 15 -3.30 -15.55 -3.01
C ASP A 15 -3.72 -16.07 -4.40
N ALA A 16 -2.84 -16.77 -5.09
CA ALA A 16 -3.10 -17.41 -6.38
C ALA A 16 -2.69 -18.88 -6.32
N SER A 17 -3.43 -19.75 -7.00
CA SER A 17 -3.18 -21.19 -7.01
C SER A 17 -2.06 -21.56 -7.98
N THR A 18 -1.92 -20.82 -9.06
CA THR A 18 -0.92 -21.05 -10.10
C THR A 18 -0.22 -19.75 -10.51
N ILE A 19 0.89 -19.88 -11.24
CA ILE A 19 1.60 -18.73 -11.80
C ILE A 19 0.79 -18.03 -12.90
N GLU A 20 -0.02 -18.78 -13.65
CA GLU A 20 -0.90 -18.26 -14.70
C GLU A 20 -1.98 -17.38 -14.07
N GLU A 21 -2.63 -17.85 -12.99
CA GLU A 21 -3.61 -17.10 -12.22
C GLU A 21 -2.99 -15.83 -11.63
N GLN A 22 -1.82 -15.94 -11.00
CA GLN A 22 -1.07 -14.79 -10.49
C GLN A 22 -0.84 -13.74 -11.57
N ASN A 23 -0.38 -14.14 -12.76
CA ASN A 23 -0.13 -13.24 -13.88
C ASN A 23 -1.43 -12.63 -14.43
N MET A 24 -2.52 -13.38 -14.47
CA MET A 24 -3.83 -12.90 -14.90
C MET A 24 -4.35 -11.81 -13.95
N ILE A 25 -4.37 -12.06 -12.65
CA ILE A 25 -4.78 -11.08 -11.64
C ILE A 25 -3.93 -9.82 -11.71
N ARG A 26 -2.60 -9.98 -11.79
CA ARG A 26 -1.67 -8.86 -11.98
C ARG A 26 -2.02 -8.03 -13.22
N PHE A 27 -2.23 -8.68 -14.36
CA PHE A 27 -2.56 -7.99 -15.61
C PHE A 27 -3.87 -7.18 -15.48
N MET A 28 -4.91 -7.77 -14.88
CA MET A 28 -6.19 -7.09 -14.67
C MET A 28 -6.04 -5.87 -13.75
N LEU A 29 -5.29 -5.99 -12.65
CA LEU A 29 -5.01 -4.88 -11.74
C LEU A 29 -4.25 -3.77 -12.45
N CYS A 30 -3.18 -4.10 -13.16
CA CYS A 30 -2.37 -3.13 -13.90
C CYS A 30 -3.23 -2.37 -14.92
N ARG A 31 -4.02 -3.09 -15.71
CA ARG A 31 -4.89 -2.49 -16.73
C ARG A 31 -5.90 -1.53 -16.12
N ALA A 32 -6.61 -1.97 -15.09
CA ALA A 32 -7.63 -1.13 -14.45
C ALA A 32 -7.06 0.12 -13.76
N ILE A 33 -5.89 -0.02 -13.12
CA ILE A 33 -5.21 1.12 -12.48
C ILE A 33 -4.72 2.13 -13.52
N GLN A 34 -4.23 1.66 -14.67
CA GLN A 34 -3.77 2.53 -15.77
C GLN A 34 -4.91 3.26 -16.51
N GLU A 35 -6.18 2.92 -16.27
CA GLU A 35 -7.32 3.68 -16.79
C GLU A 35 -7.46 5.07 -16.13
N HIS A 36 -6.82 5.29 -14.98
CA HIS A 36 -6.75 6.61 -14.35
C HIS A 36 -5.80 7.54 -15.11
N ASN A 37 -6.23 8.76 -15.36
CA ASN A 37 -5.44 9.76 -16.06
C ASN A 37 -4.10 10.04 -15.36
N ASN A 38 -3.02 10.09 -16.14
CA ASN A 38 -1.66 10.36 -15.66
C ASN A 38 -1.10 9.30 -14.69
N VAL A 39 -1.72 8.12 -14.63
CA VAL A 39 -1.19 6.97 -13.90
C VAL A 39 -0.50 6.04 -14.88
N TYR A 40 0.70 5.63 -14.53
CA TYR A 40 1.44 4.63 -15.29
C TYR A 40 2.17 3.66 -14.36
N ILE A 41 2.45 2.48 -14.88
CA ILE A 41 3.11 1.41 -14.14
C ILE A 41 4.49 1.20 -14.74
N LYS A 42 5.52 1.18 -13.88
CA LYS A 42 6.92 1.03 -14.26
C LYS A 42 7.57 -0.11 -13.47
N TRP A 43 8.26 -1.01 -14.19
CA TRP A 43 9.05 -2.04 -13.53
C TRP A 43 10.29 -1.48 -12.85
N ASN A 44 10.45 -1.75 -11.55
CA ASN A 44 11.64 -1.44 -10.77
C ASN A 44 12.49 -2.71 -10.59
N LYS A 45 13.66 -2.75 -11.26
CA LYS A 45 14.58 -3.90 -11.21
C LYS A 45 15.15 -4.15 -9.81
N PHE A 46 15.41 -3.10 -9.06
CA PHE A 46 16.06 -3.20 -7.74
C PHE A 46 15.10 -3.74 -6.69
N LEU A 47 13.87 -3.26 -6.68
CA LEU A 47 12.84 -3.69 -5.73
C LEU A 47 12.08 -4.93 -6.22
N ARG A 48 12.26 -5.32 -7.49
CA ARG A 48 11.54 -6.42 -8.14
C ARG A 48 10.02 -6.29 -8.00
N GLU A 49 9.53 -5.09 -8.28
CA GLU A 49 8.11 -4.75 -8.20
C GLU A 49 7.71 -3.80 -9.33
N GLU A 50 6.42 -3.71 -9.58
CA GLU A 50 5.84 -2.71 -10.45
C GLU A 50 5.44 -1.51 -9.61
N GLU A 51 6.02 -0.36 -9.87
CA GLU A 51 5.67 0.90 -9.22
C GLU A 51 4.48 1.53 -9.93
N ILE A 52 3.48 1.93 -9.15
CA ILE A 52 2.34 2.71 -9.61
C ILE A 52 2.71 4.18 -9.41
N LEU A 53 2.79 4.91 -10.49
CA LEU A 53 3.30 6.28 -10.51
C LEU A 53 2.22 7.25 -11.01
N PHE A 54 2.10 8.38 -10.34
CA PHE A 54 1.30 9.52 -10.78
C PHE A 54 2.20 10.77 -10.86
N ASN A 55 2.27 11.39 -12.04
CA ASN A 55 3.16 12.54 -12.27
C ASN A 55 4.58 12.31 -11.73
N SER A 56 5.14 11.13 -11.98
CA SER A 56 6.46 10.68 -11.51
C SER A 56 6.58 10.41 -9.99
N SER A 57 5.54 10.63 -9.22
CA SER A 57 5.50 10.30 -7.80
C SER A 57 4.93 8.90 -7.59
N LYS A 58 5.59 8.09 -6.76
CA LYS A 58 5.12 6.75 -6.41
C LYS A 58 3.92 6.85 -5.48
N ILE A 59 2.80 6.26 -5.89
CA ILE A 59 1.56 6.18 -5.11
C ILE A 59 1.24 4.74 -4.65
N GLY A 60 1.93 3.76 -5.21
CA GLY A 60 1.75 2.37 -4.84
C GLY A 60 2.71 1.43 -5.54
N SER A 61 2.55 0.13 -5.29
CA SER A 61 3.31 -0.92 -5.97
C SER A 61 2.55 -2.24 -6.04
N ILE A 62 2.91 -3.05 -7.03
CA ILE A 62 2.46 -4.44 -7.20
C ILE A 62 3.69 -5.33 -7.17
N LYS A 63 3.75 -6.25 -6.21
CA LYS A 63 4.85 -7.20 -6.07
C LYS A 63 4.34 -8.63 -6.19
N LEU A 64 4.98 -9.41 -7.04
CA LEU A 64 4.73 -10.84 -7.15
C LEU A 64 5.61 -11.60 -6.17
N GLY A 65 5.03 -12.56 -5.48
CA GLY A 65 5.74 -13.41 -4.55
C GLY A 65 5.46 -14.89 -4.78
N ILE A 66 6.45 -15.71 -4.43
CA ILE A 66 6.35 -17.16 -4.42
C ILE A 66 6.90 -17.63 -3.08
N MET A 67 6.15 -18.46 -2.39
CA MET A 67 6.54 -19.00 -1.09
C MET A 67 6.47 -20.52 -1.12
N PRO A 68 7.57 -21.22 -0.84
CA PRO A 68 7.53 -22.66 -0.64
C PRO A 68 6.84 -22.97 0.69
N LEU A 69 5.86 -23.85 0.64
CA LEU A 69 5.15 -24.34 1.81
C LEU A 69 5.31 -25.87 1.91
N VAL A 70 5.09 -26.38 3.11
CA VAL A 70 5.05 -27.82 3.38
C VAL A 70 3.68 -28.13 3.98
N ASP A 71 2.95 -29.02 3.36
CA ASP A 71 1.71 -29.51 3.92
C ASP A 71 1.97 -30.26 5.24
N SER A 72 1.26 -29.87 6.29
CA SER A 72 1.47 -30.40 7.65
C SER A 72 1.14 -31.89 7.78
N TYR A 73 0.21 -32.40 6.98
CA TYR A 73 -0.24 -33.78 7.01
C TYR A 73 0.51 -34.69 6.04
N THR A 74 0.58 -34.28 4.78
CA THR A 74 1.19 -35.08 3.71
C THR A 74 2.70 -34.94 3.62
N LYS A 75 3.27 -33.88 4.25
CA LYS A 75 4.68 -33.48 4.15
C LYS A 75 5.12 -33.13 2.72
N LEU A 76 4.19 -33.00 1.80
CA LEU A 76 4.48 -32.59 0.43
C LEU A 76 4.84 -31.10 0.39
N ARG A 77 5.83 -30.77 -0.44
CA ARG A 77 6.20 -29.39 -0.73
C ARG A 77 5.40 -28.89 -1.90
N TYR A 78 4.87 -27.66 -1.77
CA TYR A 78 4.19 -26.95 -2.85
C TYR A 78 4.57 -25.49 -2.86
N LEU A 79 4.33 -24.82 -3.99
CA LEU A 79 4.57 -23.40 -4.15
C LEU A 79 3.23 -22.66 -3.99
N LYS A 80 3.23 -21.68 -3.12
CA LYS A 80 2.12 -20.72 -3.00
C LYS A 80 2.52 -19.44 -3.74
N TYR A 81 1.68 -19.03 -4.67
CA TYR A 81 1.83 -17.78 -5.41
C TYR A 81 0.99 -16.71 -4.74
N TYR A 82 1.46 -15.47 -4.73
CA TYR A 82 0.70 -14.36 -4.17
C TYR A 82 1.11 -13.04 -4.81
N ILE A 83 0.21 -12.06 -4.73
CA ILE A 83 0.43 -10.69 -5.14
C ILE A 83 0.30 -9.81 -3.91
N VAL A 84 1.23 -8.90 -3.70
CA VAL A 84 1.11 -7.81 -2.71
C VAL A 84 0.86 -6.52 -3.46
N LEU A 85 -0.28 -5.92 -3.23
CA LEU A 85 -0.65 -4.60 -3.73
C LEU A 85 -0.61 -3.62 -2.57
N LYS A 86 0.19 -2.56 -2.72
CA LYS A 86 0.36 -1.54 -1.69
C LYS A 86 0.05 -0.16 -2.27
N PHE A 87 -0.72 0.63 -1.52
CA PHE A 87 -0.95 2.04 -1.79
C PHE A 87 -0.52 2.87 -0.59
N ALA A 88 0.16 3.98 -0.87
CA ALA A 88 0.59 4.96 0.12
C ALA A 88 0.03 6.35 -0.24
N GLY A 89 0.10 7.29 0.71
CA GLY A 89 -0.44 8.63 0.52
C GLY A 89 -1.97 8.67 0.43
N LEU A 90 -2.66 7.75 1.11
CA LEU A 90 -4.13 7.68 1.14
C LEU A 90 -4.73 8.83 1.95
N LYS A 91 -3.93 9.45 2.79
CA LYS A 91 -4.31 10.60 3.59
C LYS A 91 -4.52 11.83 2.70
N ARG A 92 -5.64 12.51 2.89
CA ARG A 92 -5.92 13.77 2.22
C ARG A 92 -5.30 14.93 3.00
N TYR A 93 -4.21 15.49 2.49
CA TYR A 93 -3.62 16.72 3.03
C TYR A 93 -4.34 17.99 2.55
N ASN A 94 -5.04 17.89 1.41
CA ASN A 94 -5.81 18.98 0.85
C ASN A 94 -7.18 18.46 0.38
N SER A 95 -8.25 18.99 0.96
CA SER A 95 -9.63 18.58 0.64
C SER A 95 -10.06 18.87 -0.79
N ASN A 96 -9.34 19.77 -1.48
CA ASN A 96 -9.66 20.20 -2.85
C ASN A 96 -8.95 19.35 -3.92
N LEU A 97 -8.05 18.44 -3.53
CA LEU A 97 -7.38 17.53 -4.46
C LEU A 97 -8.01 16.14 -4.38
N ASP A 98 -8.32 15.59 -5.54
CA ASP A 98 -8.72 14.20 -5.63
C ASP A 98 -7.60 13.30 -5.10
N ASN A 99 -7.94 12.40 -4.18
CA ASN A 99 -6.99 11.41 -3.70
C ASN A 99 -6.90 10.26 -4.72
N LEU A 100 -6.01 10.41 -5.68
CA LEU A 100 -5.83 9.45 -6.75
C LEU A 100 -5.35 8.08 -6.23
N SER A 101 -4.51 8.06 -5.18
CA SER A 101 -4.08 6.82 -4.53
C SER A 101 -5.28 6.04 -3.99
N TYR A 102 -6.21 6.74 -3.34
CA TYR A 102 -7.46 6.15 -2.86
C TYR A 102 -8.36 5.68 -4.02
N SER A 103 -8.46 6.46 -5.09
CA SER A 103 -9.23 6.08 -6.27
C SER A 103 -8.68 4.82 -6.95
N CYS A 104 -7.35 4.70 -7.07
CA CYS A 104 -6.69 3.51 -7.58
C CYS A 104 -6.92 2.28 -6.66
N LEU A 105 -6.86 2.46 -5.35
CA LEU A 105 -7.20 1.41 -4.38
C LEU A 105 -8.63 0.92 -4.55
N LEU A 106 -9.61 1.83 -4.66
CA LEU A 106 -11.01 1.46 -4.90
C LEU A 106 -11.19 0.71 -6.21
N THR A 107 -10.50 1.13 -7.27
CA THR A 107 -10.53 0.44 -8.56
C THR A 107 -9.98 -0.97 -8.44
N ALA A 108 -8.86 -1.15 -7.76
CA ALA A 108 -8.29 -2.46 -7.50
C ALA A 108 -9.26 -3.36 -6.72
N CYS A 109 -9.89 -2.85 -5.66
CA CYS A 109 -10.89 -3.59 -4.88
C CYS A 109 -12.11 -3.98 -5.74
N LYS A 110 -12.58 -3.10 -6.63
CA LYS A 110 -13.68 -3.41 -7.56
C LYS A 110 -13.31 -4.56 -8.51
N VAL A 111 -12.10 -4.53 -9.07
CA VAL A 111 -11.59 -5.60 -9.93
C VAL A 111 -11.59 -6.93 -9.19
N LEU A 112 -11.01 -6.97 -7.99
CA LEU A 112 -10.95 -8.18 -7.19
C LEU A 112 -12.34 -8.73 -6.84
N ASN A 113 -13.28 -7.87 -6.48
CA ASN A 113 -14.66 -8.26 -6.21
C ASN A 113 -15.38 -8.80 -7.47
N THR A 114 -15.14 -8.21 -8.65
CA THR A 114 -15.75 -8.66 -9.90
C THR A 114 -15.32 -10.09 -10.25
N PHE A 115 -14.10 -10.46 -9.95
CA PHE A 115 -13.55 -11.80 -10.18
C PHE A 115 -13.67 -12.71 -8.96
N ASN A 116 -14.31 -12.23 -7.88
CA ASN A 116 -14.49 -12.97 -6.62
C ASN A 116 -13.16 -13.43 -6.01
N GLU A 117 -12.09 -12.66 -6.21
CA GLU A 117 -10.77 -12.96 -5.68
C GLU A 117 -10.67 -12.52 -4.21
N PRO A 118 -10.49 -13.46 -3.28
CA PRO A 118 -10.31 -13.12 -1.87
C PRO A 118 -8.96 -12.45 -1.65
N PHE A 119 -8.95 -11.43 -0.82
CA PHE A 119 -7.70 -10.76 -0.42
C PHE A 119 -7.60 -10.60 1.10
N LYS A 120 -6.38 -10.49 1.57
CA LYS A 120 -6.04 -10.30 2.99
C LYS A 120 -5.40 -8.94 3.17
N LEU A 121 -5.80 -8.25 4.22
CA LEU A 121 -5.12 -7.05 4.67
C LEU A 121 -3.81 -7.43 5.35
N THR A 122 -2.69 -6.88 4.86
CA THR A 122 -1.35 -7.21 5.36
C THR A 122 -0.65 -6.04 6.02
N GLU A 123 -1.06 -4.81 5.69
CA GLU A 123 -0.44 -3.60 6.21
C GLU A 123 -1.48 -2.48 6.32
N ILE A 124 -1.47 -1.77 7.44
CA ILE A 124 -2.21 -0.51 7.63
C ILE A 124 -1.31 0.43 8.42
N ASP A 125 -0.99 1.58 7.83
CA ASP A 125 -0.37 2.68 8.56
C ASP A 125 -1.45 3.70 8.94
N ILE A 126 -1.56 3.96 10.24
CA ILE A 126 -2.48 4.95 10.80
C ILE A 126 -1.66 6.15 11.22
N CYS A 127 -1.98 7.31 10.67
CA CYS A 127 -1.37 8.58 11.06
C CYS A 127 -2.31 9.40 11.94
N LEU A 128 -1.72 10.07 12.90
CA LEU A 128 -2.39 11.00 13.79
C LEU A 128 -1.87 12.42 13.51
N ASP A 129 -2.77 13.28 13.04
CA ASP A 129 -2.48 14.69 12.87
C ASP A 129 -2.89 15.48 14.10
N MET A 130 -1.96 16.21 14.67
CA MET A 130 -2.19 17.04 15.84
C MET A 130 -1.87 18.50 15.49
N HIS A 131 -2.85 19.37 15.65
CA HIS A 131 -2.63 20.82 15.64
C HIS A 131 -2.14 21.24 17.02
N THR A 132 -0.84 21.30 17.20
CA THR A 132 -0.22 21.68 18.49
C THR A 132 1.11 22.39 18.25
N ASP A 133 1.67 22.98 19.29
CA ASP A 133 3.01 23.52 19.25
C ASP A 133 4.03 22.43 18.97
N ILE A 134 4.77 22.60 17.87
CA ILE A 134 5.73 21.63 17.37
C ILE A 134 6.84 21.33 18.38
N GLN A 135 7.33 22.34 19.09
CA GLN A 135 8.43 22.17 20.04
C GLN A 135 8.00 21.32 21.25
N SER A 136 6.83 21.64 21.80
CA SER A 136 6.25 20.85 22.91
C SER A 136 5.96 19.43 22.50
N THR A 137 5.41 19.22 21.31
CA THR A 137 5.11 17.88 20.77
C THR A 137 6.39 17.08 20.52
N LEU A 138 7.40 17.69 19.92
CA LEU A 138 8.70 17.05 19.69
C LEU A 138 9.36 16.60 21.00
N ALA A 139 9.35 17.45 22.03
CA ALA A 139 9.89 17.13 23.33
C ALA A 139 9.18 15.93 23.99
N ILE A 140 7.86 15.81 23.81
CA ILE A 140 7.09 14.66 24.31
C ILE A 140 7.43 13.40 23.53
N CYS A 141 7.46 13.48 22.20
CA CYS A 141 7.74 12.35 21.33
C CYS A 141 9.14 11.79 21.55
N THR A 142 10.16 12.63 21.61
CA THR A 142 11.55 12.21 21.82
C THR A 142 11.80 11.56 23.18
N ARG A 143 11.01 11.91 24.20
CA ARG A 143 11.10 11.28 25.53
C ARG A 143 10.43 9.91 25.59
N LYS A 144 9.34 9.70 24.84
CA LYS A 144 8.51 8.49 24.93
C LYS A 144 8.79 7.47 23.86
N LEU A 145 9.33 7.88 22.71
CA LEU A 145 9.54 7.03 21.57
C LEU A 145 11.04 6.90 21.28
N PRO A 146 11.62 5.70 21.37
CA PRO A 146 13.07 5.49 21.22
C PRO A 146 13.58 5.77 19.79
N ARG A 147 12.71 5.77 18.79
CA ARG A 147 13.02 6.12 17.40
C ARG A 147 11.88 6.97 16.86
N THR A 148 12.08 8.27 16.83
CA THR A 148 11.12 9.22 16.26
C THR A 148 11.83 10.03 15.19
N GLU A 149 11.28 10.02 13.98
CA GLU A 149 11.71 10.86 12.89
C GLU A 149 10.78 12.08 12.79
N TYR A 150 11.39 13.25 12.66
CA TYR A 150 10.67 14.49 12.48
C TYR A 150 10.90 15.04 11.06
N HIS A 151 9.81 15.20 10.34
CA HIS A 151 9.83 15.79 8.99
C HIS A 151 9.31 17.23 9.03
N PRO A 152 10.19 18.22 9.08
CA PRO A 152 9.81 19.63 9.28
C PRO A 152 8.90 20.18 8.18
N LEU A 153 9.00 19.66 6.96
CA LEU A 153 8.17 20.09 5.84
C LEU A 153 6.73 19.57 5.90
N THR A 154 6.51 18.46 6.57
CA THR A 154 5.19 17.81 6.68
C THR A 154 4.60 17.92 8.07
N THR A 155 5.37 18.37 9.05
CA THR A 155 5.00 18.37 10.47
C THR A 155 4.49 17.01 10.97
N SER A 156 4.98 15.92 10.39
CA SER A 156 4.60 14.55 10.71
C SER A 156 5.70 13.88 11.54
N PHE A 157 5.29 12.99 12.44
CA PHE A 157 6.19 12.19 13.27
C PHE A 157 6.01 10.73 12.92
N TYR A 158 7.12 10.03 12.74
CA TYR A 158 7.13 8.59 12.49
C TYR A 158 7.84 7.88 13.65
N LYS A 159 7.35 6.71 13.98
CA LYS A 159 7.94 5.86 15.01
C LYS A 159 8.78 4.75 14.37
#